data_5e4233c2ca80a26c6cb9263788b5bc8b
#
_entry.id   5e4233c2ca80a26c6cb9263788b5bc8b
#
_cell.length_a   1.000
_cell.length_b   1.000
_cell.length_c   1.000
_cell.angle_alpha   90.00
_cell.angle_beta   90.00
_cell.angle_gamma   90.00
#
_symmetry.space_group_name_H-M   'P 1'
#
loop_
_entity.id
_entity.type
_entity.pdbx_description
1 polymer ?
#
loop_
_entity_poly.entity_id
_entity_poly.type
_entity_poly.pdbx_seq_one_letter_code
_entity_poly.pdbx_strand_id
1 'polypeptide(L)'
;MNQACVRNDTIDAGNHHGRPQYRSFLRFLTSQERNVIWLLLAIAFLPVDGTTLGLYAPFWSPISPALFAVYCLCNWRQLRIAANRYLPMFLLPVACIILSIPGWLKFGIHLNAAFMSITGLLGVLATLGAIALAFDIKRIPWRTPLRILIASYWVSFGVGVVQWLSIRLHAKPLTDYFSHLMYRQYISDNSVWGGGRPQFLFAEPSYIGMHLYGVLLPLMWIMRDHDRIYMKRLRDLIVVFAVGAILMGAGIRIIIDTGVALVITLAMHTDFHNRGQAKRTYEVFGVMFVAGVVIGVLNSRIRSILMQGPIAGDGSTSSRIAYMLNPFIAGIMNPFYAFVGFGAGNLSEVEHTVRQSEQLIPGISNPGPTWWWLKTVWRPDSVRTGTITMSAYSSLIGEFGLIGFIALAAVIIRYVREQRPWNRMIVCWLILTAYLYVQFEGYAFYALPLFIWTIGTGTSDAPSRSPVRRNREMETSCRR
;
A
#
# COMPACT_ATOMS: atom_id res chain seq x y z
N MET A 1 -20.10 57.24 -22.96
CA MET A 1 -19.13 58.23 -22.52
C MET A 1 -18.20 57.61 -21.51
N ASN A 2 -16.93 57.83 -21.74
CA ASN A 2 -15.72 57.52 -20.98
C ASN A 2 -15.16 56.09 -21.07
N GLN A 3 -14.30 55.95 -22.06
CA GLN A 3 -13.17 55.04 -22.20
C GLN A 3 -12.10 55.40 -21.18
N ALA A 4 -11.54 54.39 -20.52
CA ALA A 4 -10.24 54.48 -19.89
C ALA A 4 -9.36 53.37 -20.47
N CYS A 5 -8.51 53.78 -21.38
CA CYS A 5 -7.40 53.06 -21.94
C CYS A 5 -6.30 52.91 -20.87
N VAL A 6 -5.88 51.73 -20.46
CA VAL A 6 -4.72 51.52 -19.63
C VAL A 6 -3.63 50.87 -20.46
N ARG A 7 -2.52 51.57 -20.48
CA ARG A 7 -1.23 51.36 -21.16
C ARG A 7 -0.64 49.96 -20.89
N ASN A 8 -0.15 49.35 -21.97
CA ASN A 8 0.79 48.25 -21.94
C ASN A 8 2.17 48.76 -21.51
N ASP A 9 2.63 48.32 -20.36
CA ASP A 9 4.05 48.33 -20.02
C ASP A 9 4.71 47.01 -20.40
N THR A 10 5.52 47.05 -21.42
CA THR A 10 6.48 46.06 -21.84
C THR A 10 7.51 45.87 -20.75
N ILE A 11 7.54 44.71 -20.12
CA ILE A 11 8.61 44.28 -19.22
C ILE A 11 9.56 43.37 -19.95
N ASP A 12 10.80 43.87 -20.05
CA ASP A 12 11.97 43.26 -20.61
C ASP A 12 12.17 41.79 -20.16
N ALA A 13 12.45 40.96 -21.16
CA ALA A 13 12.96 39.60 -21.00
C ALA A 13 14.48 39.68 -20.65
N GLY A 14 14.79 39.92 -19.41
CA GLY A 14 16.15 39.83 -18.85
C GLY A 14 16.47 38.38 -18.47
N ASN A 15 17.42 37.82 -19.19
CA ASN A 15 18.16 36.57 -18.94
C ASN A 15 18.69 36.48 -17.51
N HIS A 16 18.10 35.61 -16.67
CA HIS A 16 18.70 35.15 -15.41
C HIS A 16 18.70 33.64 -15.35
N HIS A 17 19.77 33.06 -15.88
CA HIS A 17 20.19 31.70 -15.60
C HIS A 17 20.70 31.58 -14.16
N GLY A 18 20.10 30.64 -13.40
CA GLY A 18 20.76 29.95 -12.33
C GLY A 18 20.84 30.63 -10.97
N ARG A 19 19.84 30.45 -10.14
CA ARG A 19 19.79 30.25 -8.67
C ARG A 19 18.58 30.90 -8.00
N PRO A 20 17.41 30.24 -7.98
CA PRO A 20 16.48 30.58 -6.89
C PRO A 20 15.68 29.42 -6.27
N GLN A 21 15.92 28.14 -6.65
CA GLN A 21 15.06 27.07 -6.13
C GLN A 21 15.30 26.72 -4.66
N TYR A 22 16.54 26.84 -4.15
CA TYR A 22 16.86 26.56 -2.74
C TYR A 22 16.31 27.62 -1.78
N ARG A 23 16.35 28.88 -2.16
CA ARG A 23 15.80 29.98 -1.34
C ARG A 23 14.28 29.95 -1.24
N SER A 24 13.57 29.42 -2.26
CA SER A 24 12.12 29.27 -2.21
C SER A 24 11.69 28.16 -1.26
N PHE A 25 12.45 27.07 -1.17
CA PHE A 25 12.18 25.98 -0.23
C PHE A 25 12.38 26.40 1.22
N LEU A 26 13.48 27.09 1.54
CA LEU A 26 13.72 27.61 2.90
C LEU A 26 12.70 28.69 3.29
N ARG A 27 12.30 29.58 2.37
CA ARG A 27 11.22 30.55 2.61
C ARG A 27 9.86 29.87 2.80
N PHE A 28 9.58 28.76 2.11
CA PHE A 28 8.40 27.97 2.30
C PHE A 28 8.34 27.37 3.71
N LEU A 29 9.47 26.85 4.22
CA LEU A 29 9.57 26.32 5.59
C LEU A 29 9.50 27.42 6.67
N THR A 30 9.92 28.64 6.37
CA THR A 30 9.92 29.76 7.33
C THR A 30 8.61 30.56 7.34
N SER A 31 7.81 30.51 6.25
CA SER A 31 6.59 31.30 6.11
C SER A 31 5.29 30.53 6.38
N GLN A 32 5.30 29.21 6.26
CA GLN A 32 4.13 28.37 6.55
C GLN A 32 4.46 27.32 7.61
N GLU A 33 3.88 27.52 8.79
CA GLU A 33 3.75 26.57 9.88
C GLU A 33 4.83 25.50 10.03
N ARG A 34 5.66 25.60 11.04
CA ARG A 34 6.71 24.63 11.41
C ARG A 34 6.25 23.17 11.38
N ASN A 35 4.93 22.94 11.48
CA ASN A 35 4.32 21.60 11.52
C ASN A 35 4.35 20.86 10.18
N VAL A 36 4.55 21.54 9.04
CA VAL A 36 4.64 20.88 7.73
C VAL A 36 5.86 19.96 7.64
N ILE A 37 6.88 20.19 8.46
CA ILE A 37 8.05 19.32 8.52
C ILE A 37 7.68 17.87 8.85
N TRP A 38 6.71 17.65 9.75
CA TRP A 38 6.25 16.31 10.12
C TRP A 38 5.60 15.57 8.95
N LEU A 39 4.82 16.29 8.13
CA LEU A 39 4.25 15.75 6.89
C LEU A 39 5.35 15.34 5.90
N LEU A 40 6.34 16.22 5.68
CA LEU A 40 7.42 15.96 4.73
C LEU A 40 8.31 14.80 5.19
N LEU A 41 8.59 14.72 6.49
CA LEU A 41 9.29 13.58 7.09
C LEU A 41 8.47 12.29 6.96
N ALA A 42 7.16 12.33 7.25
CA ALA A 42 6.29 11.17 7.07
C ALA A 42 6.36 10.63 5.64
N ILE A 43 6.32 11.52 4.65
CA ILE A 43 6.43 11.15 3.23
C ILE A 43 7.84 10.62 2.89
N ALA A 44 8.90 11.22 3.45
CA ALA A 44 10.27 10.75 3.24
C ALA A 44 10.49 9.34 3.81
N PHE A 45 9.86 9.02 4.94
CA PHE A 45 9.97 7.71 5.59
C PHE A 45 8.94 6.67 5.09
N LEU A 46 8.16 6.98 4.06
CA LEU A 46 7.18 6.05 3.49
C LEU A 46 7.77 4.68 3.10
N PRO A 47 8.92 4.60 2.37
CA PRO A 47 9.53 3.32 2.04
C PRO A 47 10.37 2.71 3.16
N VAL A 48 10.39 3.31 4.37
CA VAL A 48 11.23 2.89 5.50
C VAL A 48 10.35 2.26 6.57
N ASP A 49 9.89 1.06 6.33
CA ASP A 49 9.03 0.31 7.24
C ASP A 49 9.66 -1.02 7.73
N GLY A 50 10.85 -1.34 7.23
CA GLY A 50 11.56 -2.58 7.55
C GLY A 50 12.75 -2.42 8.49
N THR A 51 13.07 -1.21 8.93
CA THR A 51 14.24 -0.97 9.76
C THR A 51 13.94 -1.11 11.26
N THR A 52 14.98 -1.35 12.05
CA THR A 52 14.90 -1.40 13.52
C THR A 52 14.63 -0.04 14.18
N LEU A 53 14.63 1.05 13.38
CA LEU A 53 14.48 2.43 13.87
C LEU A 53 13.01 2.83 14.13
N GLY A 54 12.04 2.03 13.67
CA GLY A 54 10.62 2.36 13.78
C GLY A 54 9.96 1.82 15.03
N LEU A 55 8.64 1.99 15.10
CA LEU A 55 7.81 1.38 16.14
C LEU A 55 7.64 -0.10 15.87
N TYR A 56 7.82 -0.93 16.91
CA TYR A 56 7.67 -2.37 16.75
C TYR A 56 6.22 -2.77 16.55
N ALA A 57 5.97 -3.45 15.45
CA ALA A 57 4.80 -4.26 15.21
C ALA A 57 5.25 -5.69 14.84
N PRO A 58 4.39 -6.72 14.87
CA PRO A 58 4.83 -8.12 14.73
C PRO A 58 5.73 -8.43 13.53
N PHE A 59 5.60 -7.67 12.44
CA PHE A 59 6.35 -7.96 11.21
C PHE A 59 6.90 -6.74 10.47
N TRP A 60 6.75 -5.56 11.03
CA TRP A 60 7.19 -4.31 10.42
C TRP A 60 7.46 -3.25 11.49
N SER A 61 8.21 -2.23 11.16
CA SER A 61 8.51 -1.15 12.10
C SER A 61 8.33 0.21 11.41
N PRO A 62 7.07 0.62 11.19
CA PRO A 62 6.76 1.82 10.44
C PRO A 62 7.09 3.09 11.22
N ILE A 63 7.67 4.06 10.53
CA ILE A 63 7.94 5.41 11.04
C ILE A 63 6.88 6.37 10.53
N SER A 64 6.52 6.23 9.26
CA SER A 64 5.67 7.17 8.53
C SER A 64 4.28 7.36 9.16
N PRO A 65 3.50 6.33 9.55
CA PRO A 65 2.19 6.52 10.17
C PRO A 65 2.25 7.29 11.49
N ALA A 66 3.29 7.08 12.29
CA ALA A 66 3.51 7.84 13.52
C ALA A 66 3.74 9.33 13.25
N LEU A 67 4.55 9.65 12.23
CA LEU A 67 4.81 11.03 11.81
C LEU A 67 3.55 11.70 11.22
N PHE A 68 2.72 10.96 10.47
CA PHE A 68 1.40 11.44 10.04
C PHE A 68 0.49 11.73 11.23
N ALA A 69 0.49 10.86 12.26
CA ALA A 69 -0.28 11.10 13.47
C ALA A 69 0.22 12.35 14.22
N VAL A 70 1.53 12.55 14.34
CA VAL A 70 2.10 13.79 14.93
C VAL A 70 1.65 15.01 14.14
N TYR A 71 1.70 14.98 12.80
CA TYR A 71 1.21 16.07 11.96
C TYR A 71 -0.28 16.37 12.21
N CYS A 72 -1.10 15.33 12.30
CA CYS A 72 -2.53 15.47 12.61
C CYS A 72 -2.76 16.07 14.00
N LEU A 73 -2.05 15.60 15.02
CA LEU A 73 -2.16 16.11 16.39
C LEU A 73 -1.74 17.56 16.50
N CYS A 74 -0.64 17.96 15.86
CA CYS A 74 -0.19 19.35 15.80
C CYS A 74 -1.23 20.29 15.14
N ASN A 75 -2.14 19.74 14.34
CA ASN A 75 -3.15 20.50 13.60
C ASN A 75 -4.58 20.06 13.96
N TRP A 76 -4.82 19.63 15.19
CA TRP A 76 -6.05 19.02 15.67
C TRP A 76 -7.32 19.83 15.35
N ARG A 77 -7.24 21.17 15.51
CA ARG A 77 -8.41 22.05 15.22
C ARG A 77 -8.86 21.95 13.78
N GLN A 78 -7.91 21.90 12.85
CA GLN A 78 -8.18 21.81 11.41
C GLN A 78 -8.51 20.36 11.00
N LEU A 79 -7.96 19.37 11.69
CA LEU A 79 -8.27 17.95 11.47
C LEU A 79 -9.76 17.66 11.66
N ARG A 80 -10.43 18.32 12.62
CA ARG A 80 -11.88 18.14 12.84
C ARG A 80 -12.68 18.51 11.59
N ILE A 81 -12.26 19.51 10.84
CA ILE A 81 -12.93 19.93 9.59
C ILE A 81 -12.71 18.86 8.52
N ALA A 82 -11.47 18.38 8.37
CA ALA A 82 -11.16 17.30 7.44
C ALA A 82 -11.88 16.01 7.80
N ALA A 83 -11.93 15.64 9.10
CA ALA A 83 -12.56 14.43 9.59
C ALA A 83 -14.07 14.37 9.29
N ASN A 84 -14.79 15.51 9.31
CA ASN A 84 -16.22 15.54 9.00
C ASN A 84 -16.51 15.01 7.58
N ARG A 85 -15.63 15.27 6.62
CA ARG A 85 -15.79 14.78 5.25
C ARG A 85 -15.64 13.26 5.15
N TYR A 86 -14.81 12.66 6.00
CA TYR A 86 -14.47 11.23 6.02
C TYR A 86 -15.01 10.54 7.28
N LEU A 87 -16.06 11.12 7.89
CA LEU A 87 -16.59 10.67 9.18
C LEU A 87 -16.83 9.15 9.25
N PRO A 88 -17.43 8.46 8.24
CA PRO A 88 -17.62 7.01 8.30
C PRO A 88 -16.31 6.24 8.47
N MET A 89 -15.20 6.73 7.88
CA MET A 89 -13.88 6.11 8.05
C MET A 89 -13.31 6.36 9.44
N PHE A 90 -13.47 7.58 9.97
CA PHE A 90 -12.99 7.92 11.32
C PHE A 90 -13.77 7.21 12.43
N LEU A 91 -15.00 6.77 12.17
CA LEU A 91 -15.80 5.96 13.10
C LEU A 91 -15.44 4.46 13.03
N LEU A 92 -14.72 4.01 12.03
CA LEU A 92 -14.38 2.60 11.84
C LEU A 92 -13.66 1.98 13.06
N PRO A 93 -12.63 2.58 13.68
CA PRO A 93 -12.00 2.00 14.86
C PRO A 93 -12.96 1.85 16.05
N VAL A 94 -13.89 2.77 16.20
CA VAL A 94 -14.91 2.68 17.26
C VAL A 94 -15.81 1.47 17.00
N ALA A 95 -16.27 1.28 15.76
CA ALA A 95 -17.03 0.10 15.37
C ALA A 95 -16.23 -1.20 15.59
N CYS A 96 -14.94 -1.20 15.23
CA CYS A 96 -14.04 -2.33 15.46
C CYS A 96 -13.88 -2.66 16.95
N ILE A 97 -13.77 -1.65 17.82
CA ILE A 97 -13.71 -1.84 19.28
C ILE A 97 -15.02 -2.45 19.79
N ILE A 98 -16.17 -1.96 19.33
CA ILE A 98 -17.49 -2.48 19.73
C ILE A 98 -17.62 -3.94 19.28
N LEU A 99 -17.25 -4.27 18.04
CA LEU A 99 -17.27 -5.65 17.53
C LEU A 99 -16.29 -6.56 18.26
N SER A 100 -15.24 -6.02 18.87
CA SER A 100 -14.26 -6.81 19.65
C SER A 100 -14.76 -7.23 21.01
N ILE A 101 -15.75 -6.54 21.59
CA ILE A 101 -16.23 -6.80 22.97
C ILE A 101 -16.66 -8.25 23.19
N PRO A 102 -17.48 -8.88 22.32
CA PRO A 102 -17.87 -10.29 22.54
C PRO A 102 -16.68 -11.25 22.53
N GLY A 103 -15.72 -11.05 21.64
CA GLY A 103 -14.49 -11.85 21.59
C GLY A 103 -13.63 -11.67 22.84
N TRP A 104 -13.42 -10.44 23.28
CA TRP A 104 -12.68 -10.13 24.48
C TRP A 104 -13.32 -10.68 25.76
N LEU A 105 -14.63 -10.67 25.85
CA LEU A 105 -15.36 -11.26 26.98
C LEU A 105 -15.22 -12.79 27.04
N LYS A 106 -15.12 -13.45 25.87
CA LYS A 106 -15.02 -14.91 25.81
C LYS A 106 -13.59 -15.42 25.94
N PHE A 107 -12.64 -14.80 25.22
CA PHE A 107 -11.28 -15.29 25.05
C PHE A 107 -10.25 -14.50 25.87
N GLY A 108 -10.68 -13.39 26.48
CA GLY A 108 -9.77 -12.45 27.14
C GLY A 108 -9.20 -11.41 26.17
N ILE A 109 -8.44 -10.48 26.74
CA ILE A 109 -7.80 -9.38 25.97
C ILE A 109 -6.29 -9.61 25.96
N HIS A 110 -5.73 -9.83 24.80
CA HIS A 110 -4.28 -9.80 24.57
C HIS A 110 -3.83 -8.35 24.32
N LEU A 111 -3.61 -7.58 25.41
CA LEU A 111 -3.42 -6.13 25.36
C LEU A 111 -2.43 -5.65 24.32
N ASN A 112 -1.24 -6.28 24.21
CA ASN A 112 -0.23 -5.87 23.24
C ASN A 112 -0.70 -6.08 21.80
N ALA A 113 -1.33 -7.22 21.50
CA ALA A 113 -1.83 -7.53 20.16
C ALA A 113 -3.04 -6.65 19.82
N ALA A 114 -3.96 -6.43 20.77
CA ALA A 114 -5.10 -5.53 20.62
C ALA A 114 -4.65 -4.09 20.36
N PHE A 115 -3.65 -3.61 21.11
CA PHE A 115 -3.05 -2.31 20.89
C PHE A 115 -2.44 -2.20 19.48
N MET A 116 -1.71 -3.21 19.02
CA MET A 116 -1.11 -3.23 17.67
C MET A 116 -2.17 -3.22 16.57
N SER A 117 -3.25 -3.99 16.73
CA SER A 117 -4.36 -4.02 15.76
C SER A 117 -5.06 -2.65 15.68
N ILE A 118 -5.42 -2.06 16.82
CA ILE A 118 -6.07 -0.75 16.88
C ILE A 118 -5.15 0.35 16.36
N THR A 119 -3.85 0.34 16.72
CA THR A 119 -2.89 1.34 16.19
C THR A 119 -2.67 1.20 14.70
N GLY A 120 -2.77 -0.01 14.13
CA GLY A 120 -2.79 -0.22 12.69
C GLY A 120 -3.94 0.52 12.01
N LEU A 121 -5.17 0.41 12.54
CA LEU A 121 -6.34 1.15 12.05
C LEU A 121 -6.16 2.67 12.23
N LEU A 122 -5.65 3.11 13.37
CA LEU A 122 -5.37 4.52 13.61
C LEU A 122 -4.30 5.07 12.66
N GLY A 123 -3.31 4.27 12.27
CA GLY A 123 -2.31 4.63 11.27
C GLY A 123 -2.91 4.93 9.89
N VAL A 124 -3.91 4.13 9.47
CA VAL A 124 -4.70 4.39 8.26
C VAL A 124 -5.40 5.74 8.33
N LEU A 125 -6.06 6.02 9.46
CA LEU A 125 -6.77 7.27 9.66
C LEU A 125 -5.82 8.47 9.77
N ALA A 126 -4.68 8.31 10.41
CA ALA A 126 -3.64 9.33 10.49
C ALA A 126 -3.15 9.70 9.09
N THR A 127 -2.92 8.70 8.23
CA THR A 127 -2.52 8.92 6.84
C THR A 127 -3.61 9.64 6.05
N LEU A 128 -4.88 9.19 6.13
CA LEU A 128 -6.02 9.84 5.48
C LEU A 128 -6.20 11.28 5.98
N GLY A 129 -6.18 11.48 7.29
CA GLY A 129 -6.31 12.79 7.92
C GLY A 129 -5.18 13.73 7.52
N ALA A 130 -3.94 13.24 7.49
CA ALA A 130 -2.79 14.04 7.09
C ALA A 130 -2.86 14.49 5.61
N ILE A 131 -3.26 13.60 4.71
CA ILE A 131 -3.43 13.90 3.28
C ILE A 131 -4.55 14.93 3.12
N ALA A 132 -5.73 14.69 3.71
CA ALA A 132 -6.86 15.61 3.64
C ALA A 132 -6.53 16.99 4.25
N LEU A 133 -5.89 17.00 5.41
CA LEU A 133 -5.45 18.23 6.06
C LEU A 133 -4.45 19.01 5.19
N ALA A 134 -3.47 18.31 4.59
CA ALA A 134 -2.43 18.93 3.79
C ALA A 134 -2.98 19.54 2.49
N PHE A 135 -3.79 18.79 1.76
CA PHE A 135 -4.17 19.14 0.40
C PHE A 135 -5.56 19.79 0.31
N ASP A 136 -6.54 19.37 1.12
CA ASP A 136 -7.89 19.94 1.08
C ASP A 136 -8.00 21.22 1.91
N ILE A 137 -7.42 21.24 3.12
CA ILE A 137 -7.56 22.33 4.08
C ILE A 137 -6.43 23.36 3.92
N LYS A 138 -5.19 22.91 4.03
CA LYS A 138 -4.01 23.80 3.98
C LYS A 138 -3.56 24.12 2.56
N ARG A 139 -4.03 23.41 1.57
CA ARG A 139 -3.71 23.57 0.14
C ARG A 139 -2.20 23.62 -0.11
N ILE A 140 -1.46 22.73 0.56
CA ILE A 140 0.00 22.62 0.39
C ILE A 140 0.29 22.26 -1.08
N PRO A 141 1.24 22.97 -1.73
CA PRO A 141 1.61 22.65 -3.11
C PRO A 141 2.15 21.21 -3.22
N TRP A 142 1.46 20.35 -3.96
CA TRP A 142 1.75 18.93 -4.11
C TRP A 142 3.14 18.61 -4.69
N ARG A 143 3.78 19.56 -5.38
CA ARG A 143 5.08 19.37 -6.02
C ARG A 143 6.20 19.04 -5.03
N THR A 144 6.23 19.71 -3.86
CA THR A 144 7.24 19.48 -2.84
C THR A 144 7.10 18.10 -2.17
N PRO A 145 5.93 17.70 -1.65
CA PRO A 145 5.69 16.35 -1.17
C PRO A 145 6.03 15.26 -2.19
N LEU A 146 5.64 15.45 -3.45
CA LEU A 146 5.89 14.47 -4.50
C LEU A 146 7.38 14.36 -4.87
N ARG A 147 8.14 15.45 -4.84
CA ARG A 147 9.61 15.39 -5.03
C ARG A 147 10.28 14.59 -3.92
N ILE A 148 9.88 14.82 -2.68
CA ILE A 148 10.42 14.09 -1.53
C ILE A 148 10.07 12.61 -1.64
N LEU A 149 8.82 12.29 -1.98
CA LEU A 149 8.38 10.92 -2.23
C LEU A 149 9.27 10.24 -3.28
N ILE A 150 9.40 10.82 -4.46
CA ILE A 150 10.22 10.25 -5.54
C ILE A 150 11.66 10.06 -5.08
N ALA A 151 12.24 11.05 -4.40
CA ALA A 151 13.62 10.97 -3.90
C ALA A 151 13.79 9.85 -2.87
N SER A 152 12.86 9.69 -1.93
CA SER A 152 12.93 8.65 -0.90
C SER A 152 12.87 7.23 -1.49
N TYR A 153 12.05 7.02 -2.51
CA TYR A 153 12.00 5.73 -3.20
C TYR A 153 13.26 5.46 -4.04
N TRP A 154 13.88 6.49 -4.63
CA TRP A 154 15.20 6.33 -5.27
C TRP A 154 16.29 5.97 -4.26
N VAL A 155 16.26 6.57 -3.08
CA VAL A 155 17.20 6.20 -1.98
C VAL A 155 16.96 4.74 -1.56
N SER A 156 15.70 4.34 -1.37
CA SER A 156 15.37 2.93 -1.05
C SER A 156 15.87 1.98 -2.14
N PHE A 157 15.71 2.33 -3.42
CA PHE A 157 16.23 1.54 -4.53
C PHE A 157 17.76 1.45 -4.49
N GLY A 158 18.46 2.55 -4.25
CA GLY A 158 19.92 2.56 -4.10
C GLY A 158 20.41 1.66 -2.97
N VAL A 159 19.71 1.67 -1.82
CA VAL A 159 19.98 0.74 -0.72
C VAL A 159 19.82 -0.72 -1.17
N GLY A 160 18.75 -1.03 -1.91
CA GLY A 160 18.53 -2.38 -2.45
C GLY A 160 19.65 -2.84 -3.40
N VAL A 161 20.16 -1.94 -4.23
CA VAL A 161 21.32 -2.23 -5.11
C VAL A 161 22.57 -2.55 -4.28
N VAL A 162 22.85 -1.75 -3.23
CA VAL A 162 23.98 -1.99 -2.33
C VAL A 162 23.84 -3.31 -1.58
N GLN A 163 22.63 -3.62 -1.10
CA GLN A 163 22.32 -4.92 -0.49
C GLN A 163 22.59 -6.08 -1.45
N TRP A 164 22.09 -5.98 -2.68
CA TRP A 164 22.30 -7.00 -3.70
C TRP A 164 23.77 -7.19 -4.05
N LEU A 165 24.54 -6.10 -4.20
CA LEU A 165 25.97 -6.15 -4.43
C LEU A 165 26.70 -6.79 -3.25
N SER A 166 26.33 -6.47 -2.00
CA SER A 166 26.95 -7.07 -0.81
C SER A 166 26.74 -8.58 -0.75
N ILE A 167 25.55 -9.06 -1.13
CA ILE A 167 25.25 -10.50 -1.22
C ILE A 167 26.09 -11.15 -2.33
N ARG A 168 26.12 -10.57 -3.53
CA ARG A 168 26.82 -11.11 -4.70
C ARG A 168 28.34 -11.15 -4.53
N LEU A 169 28.90 -10.13 -3.90
CA LEU A 169 30.34 -10.04 -3.63
C LEU A 169 30.77 -10.70 -2.32
N HIS A 170 29.82 -11.34 -1.60
CA HIS A 170 30.06 -11.97 -0.29
C HIS A 170 30.73 -11.00 0.71
N ALA A 171 30.37 -9.70 0.64
CA ALA A 171 30.90 -8.65 1.49
C ALA A 171 30.32 -8.73 2.91
N LYS A 172 30.79 -9.69 3.73
CA LYS A 172 30.27 -9.97 5.08
C LYS A 172 30.05 -8.73 5.95
N PRO A 173 31.00 -7.78 6.09
CA PRO A 173 30.78 -6.63 6.96
C PRO A 173 29.56 -5.79 6.55
N LEU A 174 29.32 -5.68 5.24
CA LEU A 174 28.19 -4.90 4.70
C LEU A 174 26.88 -5.68 4.83
N THR A 175 26.92 -6.99 4.61
CA THR A 175 25.76 -7.88 4.82
C THR A 175 25.34 -7.89 6.28
N ASP A 176 26.28 -7.96 7.21
CA ASP A 176 26.03 -7.93 8.65
C ASP A 176 25.46 -6.56 9.09
N TYR A 177 26.01 -5.45 8.56
CA TYR A 177 25.48 -4.11 8.82
C TYR A 177 23.99 -4.02 8.42
N PHE A 178 23.62 -4.43 7.21
CA PHE A 178 22.25 -4.41 6.76
C PHE A 178 21.37 -5.40 7.54
N SER A 179 21.88 -6.54 7.93
CA SER A 179 21.14 -7.50 8.75
C SER A 179 20.77 -6.94 10.11
N HIS A 180 21.66 -6.13 10.73
CA HIS A 180 21.37 -5.45 12.00
C HIS A 180 20.43 -4.23 11.80
N LEU A 181 20.52 -3.55 10.67
CA LEU A 181 19.63 -2.43 10.35
C LEU A 181 18.18 -2.86 10.12
N MET A 182 17.98 -4.06 9.57
CA MET A 182 16.65 -4.55 9.19
C MET A 182 16.02 -5.40 10.28
N TYR A 183 14.73 -5.17 10.54
CA TYR A 183 13.97 -5.93 11.53
C TYR A 183 13.84 -7.41 11.15
N ARG A 184 13.52 -7.70 9.90
CA ARG A 184 13.58 -9.05 9.30
C ARG A 184 14.82 -9.17 8.44
N GLN A 185 15.60 -10.20 8.65
CA GLN A 185 16.93 -10.34 8.07
C GLN A 185 16.91 -11.19 6.79
N TYR A 186 16.29 -10.71 5.71
CA TYR A 186 16.29 -11.43 4.42
C TYR A 186 17.66 -11.42 3.71
N ILE A 187 18.57 -10.57 4.11
CA ILE A 187 19.89 -10.40 3.49
C ILE A 187 20.86 -11.50 3.95
N SER A 188 20.76 -11.93 5.20
CA SER A 188 21.62 -12.97 5.78
C SER A 188 21.27 -14.34 5.21
N ASP A 189 22.28 -15.11 4.80
CA ASP A 189 22.10 -16.49 4.28
C ASP A 189 21.52 -17.44 5.34
N ASN A 190 21.79 -17.19 6.61
CA ASN A 190 21.29 -17.98 7.75
C ASN A 190 19.92 -17.54 8.26
N SER A 191 19.23 -16.68 7.51
CA SER A 191 17.94 -16.16 7.92
C SER A 191 16.84 -17.23 7.91
N VAL A 192 16.09 -17.31 8.99
CA VAL A 192 14.86 -18.13 9.09
C VAL A 192 13.78 -17.71 8.08
N TRP A 193 13.91 -16.51 7.52
CA TRP A 193 12.97 -15.93 6.54
C TRP A 193 13.33 -16.25 5.08
N GLY A 194 14.39 -17.04 4.85
CA GLY A 194 14.91 -17.33 3.51
C GLY A 194 15.86 -16.24 3.04
N GLY A 195 17.13 -16.39 3.32
CA GLY A 195 18.21 -15.42 3.11
C GLY A 195 18.64 -15.20 1.67
N GLY A 196 19.68 -14.37 1.50
CA GLY A 196 20.32 -14.09 0.22
C GLY A 196 19.49 -13.19 -0.72
N ARG A 197 18.53 -12.39 -0.20
CA ARG A 197 17.66 -11.54 -1.01
C ARG A 197 17.67 -10.09 -0.55
N PRO A 198 17.77 -9.11 -1.48
CA PRO A 198 17.64 -7.71 -1.12
C PRO A 198 16.19 -7.42 -0.73
N GLN A 199 15.98 -6.67 0.35
CA GLN A 199 14.69 -6.23 0.83
C GLN A 199 14.51 -4.71 0.78
N PHE A 200 15.53 -3.99 0.30
CA PHE A 200 15.56 -2.53 0.24
C PHE A 200 15.43 -1.93 1.65
N LEU A 201 14.50 -1.01 1.86
CA LEU A 201 14.14 -0.50 3.19
C LEU A 201 12.78 -1.01 3.68
N PHE A 202 12.18 -1.96 2.95
CA PHE A 202 10.87 -2.54 3.29
C PHE A 202 11.00 -3.66 4.32
N ALA A 203 9.95 -3.88 5.09
CA ALA A 203 9.90 -4.94 6.07
C ALA A 203 10.07 -6.33 5.45
N GLU A 204 9.63 -6.50 4.21
CA GLU A 204 9.70 -7.73 3.45
C GLU A 204 9.80 -7.44 1.95
N PRO A 205 10.54 -8.23 1.16
CA PRO A 205 10.57 -8.06 -0.29
C PRO A 205 9.20 -8.12 -0.97
N SER A 206 8.23 -8.81 -0.37
CA SER A 206 6.85 -8.86 -0.85
C SER A 206 6.09 -7.54 -0.74
N TYR A 207 6.55 -6.57 0.06
CA TYR A 207 5.92 -5.26 0.24
C TYR A 207 6.24 -4.29 -0.90
N ILE A 208 7.27 -4.57 -1.71
CA ILE A 208 7.65 -3.76 -2.86
C ILE A 208 6.44 -3.51 -3.77
N GLY A 209 5.66 -4.56 -4.08
CA GLY A 209 4.48 -4.47 -4.94
C GLY A 209 3.41 -3.53 -4.39
N MET A 210 3.14 -3.57 -3.08
CA MET A 210 2.20 -2.67 -2.42
C MET A 210 2.62 -1.20 -2.57
N HIS A 211 3.89 -0.89 -2.37
CA HIS A 211 4.39 0.47 -2.52
C HIS A 211 4.39 0.95 -3.97
N LEU A 212 4.89 0.13 -4.90
CA LEU A 212 4.95 0.52 -6.31
C LEU A 212 3.55 0.65 -6.94
N TYR A 213 2.67 -0.33 -6.69
CA TYR A 213 1.39 -0.43 -7.38
C TYR A 213 0.21 0.06 -6.55
N GLY A 214 0.31 0.08 -5.24
CA GLY A 214 -0.71 0.67 -4.36
C GLY A 214 -0.56 2.18 -4.16
N VAL A 215 0.66 2.72 -4.29
CA VAL A 215 0.95 4.14 -4.04
C VAL A 215 1.47 4.86 -5.28
N LEU A 216 2.62 4.44 -5.84
CA LEU A 216 3.28 5.21 -6.91
C LEU A 216 2.50 5.13 -8.23
N LEU A 217 1.95 3.97 -8.59
CA LEU A 217 1.18 3.80 -9.82
C LEU A 217 -0.11 4.63 -9.84
N PRO A 218 -0.94 4.62 -8.77
CA PRO A 218 -2.08 5.53 -8.67
C PRO A 218 -1.69 7.01 -8.72
N LEU A 219 -0.62 7.42 -8.05
CA LEU A 219 -0.11 8.78 -8.16
C LEU A 219 0.30 9.13 -9.59
N MET A 220 0.91 8.20 -10.31
CA MET A 220 1.23 8.38 -11.73
C MET A 220 -0.04 8.59 -12.58
N TRP A 221 -1.12 7.84 -12.30
CA TRP A 221 -2.41 8.02 -12.98
C TRP A 221 -3.01 9.39 -12.71
N ILE A 222 -2.99 9.86 -11.45
CA ILE A 222 -3.45 11.19 -11.07
C ILE A 222 -2.62 12.27 -11.77
N MET A 223 -1.28 12.12 -11.80
CA MET A 223 -0.38 13.11 -12.42
C MET A 223 -0.48 13.18 -13.94
N ARG A 224 -1.07 12.20 -14.60
CA ARG A 224 -1.24 12.16 -16.05
C ARG A 224 -1.92 13.42 -16.60
N ASP A 225 -2.95 13.87 -15.92
CA ASP A 225 -3.77 15.02 -16.34
C ASP A 225 -3.31 16.35 -15.72
N HIS A 226 -2.42 16.30 -14.69
CA HIS A 226 -1.97 17.46 -13.95
C HIS A 226 -0.57 17.93 -14.33
N ASP A 227 0.40 17.01 -14.43
CA ASP A 227 1.80 17.36 -14.72
C ASP A 227 2.53 16.18 -15.38
N ARG A 228 2.76 16.31 -16.69
CA ARG A 228 3.43 15.26 -17.49
C ARG A 228 4.87 14.98 -17.07
N ILE A 229 5.57 15.96 -16.49
CA ILE A 229 6.96 15.79 -16.06
C ILE A 229 7.00 14.85 -14.85
N TYR A 230 6.12 15.08 -13.86
CA TYR A 230 6.05 14.22 -12.68
C TYR A 230 5.47 12.85 -13.00
N MET A 231 4.48 12.77 -13.91
CA MET A 231 4.00 11.48 -14.42
C MET A 231 5.15 10.66 -15.02
N LYS A 232 6.01 11.28 -15.86
CA LYS A 232 7.18 10.60 -16.45
C LYS A 232 8.16 10.14 -15.37
N ARG A 233 8.48 11.00 -14.39
CA ARG A 233 9.40 10.65 -13.29
C ARG A 233 8.88 9.48 -12.44
N LEU A 234 7.58 9.46 -12.14
CA LEU A 234 6.95 8.34 -11.43
C LEU A 234 7.00 7.06 -12.26
N ARG A 235 6.68 7.14 -13.55
CA ARG A 235 6.77 6.01 -14.47
C ARG A 235 8.18 5.43 -14.50
N ASP A 236 9.18 6.28 -14.70
CA ASP A 236 10.58 5.86 -14.80
C ASP A 236 11.05 5.23 -13.47
N LEU A 237 10.64 5.79 -12.32
CA LEU A 237 10.89 5.20 -11.01
C LEU A 237 10.23 3.82 -10.87
N ILE A 238 8.95 3.69 -11.19
CA ILE A 238 8.21 2.42 -11.08
C ILE A 238 8.86 1.35 -11.94
N VAL A 239 9.17 1.68 -13.20
CA VAL A 239 9.77 0.73 -14.14
C VAL A 239 11.15 0.29 -13.68
N VAL A 240 12.03 1.24 -13.34
CA VAL A 240 13.40 0.92 -12.89
C VAL A 240 13.37 0.12 -11.60
N PHE A 241 12.52 0.50 -10.65
CA PHE A 241 12.40 -0.21 -9.37
C PHE A 241 11.87 -1.64 -9.57
N ALA A 242 10.80 -1.82 -10.36
CA ALA A 242 10.21 -3.13 -10.61
C ALA A 242 11.19 -4.06 -11.35
N VAL A 243 11.78 -3.59 -12.45
CA VAL A 243 12.76 -4.36 -13.23
C VAL A 243 13.99 -4.66 -12.36
N GLY A 244 14.52 -3.68 -11.64
CA GLY A 244 15.65 -3.87 -10.75
C GLY A 244 15.37 -4.89 -9.64
N ALA A 245 14.21 -4.81 -8.97
CA ALA A 245 13.82 -5.76 -7.94
C ALA A 245 13.69 -7.19 -8.47
N ILE A 246 13.13 -7.36 -9.68
CA ILE A 246 13.02 -8.66 -10.35
C ILE A 246 14.40 -9.21 -10.69
N LEU A 247 15.27 -8.42 -11.31
CA LEU A 247 16.63 -8.83 -11.71
C LEU A 247 17.52 -9.13 -10.51
N MET A 248 17.37 -8.42 -9.42
CA MET A 248 18.08 -8.66 -8.17
C MET A 248 17.51 -9.86 -7.38
N GLY A 249 16.43 -10.49 -7.82
CA GLY A 249 15.86 -11.68 -7.20
C GLY A 249 15.14 -11.38 -5.86
N ALA A 250 14.57 -10.21 -5.69
CA ALA A 250 13.88 -9.82 -4.46
C ALA A 250 12.72 -10.77 -4.07
N GLY A 251 12.02 -11.33 -5.05
CA GLY A 251 11.00 -12.36 -4.77
C GLY A 251 10.07 -12.62 -5.95
N ILE A 252 9.30 -13.71 -5.86
CA ILE A 252 8.31 -14.08 -6.90
C ILE A 252 7.13 -13.10 -6.89
N ARG A 253 6.75 -12.63 -5.72
CA ARG A 253 5.57 -11.77 -5.59
C ARG A 253 5.66 -10.50 -6.44
N ILE A 254 6.82 -9.84 -6.48
CA ILE A 254 6.96 -8.63 -7.31
C ILE A 254 6.73 -8.93 -8.80
N ILE A 255 7.05 -10.13 -9.28
CA ILE A 255 6.77 -10.56 -10.65
C ILE A 255 5.26 -10.63 -10.88
N ILE A 256 4.53 -11.28 -9.98
CA ILE A 256 3.08 -11.44 -10.06
C ILE A 256 2.39 -10.07 -9.94
N ASP A 257 2.79 -9.26 -8.95
CA ASP A 257 2.24 -7.93 -8.72
C ASP A 257 2.47 -7.01 -9.94
N THR A 258 3.66 -7.10 -10.56
CA THR A 258 3.98 -6.38 -11.80
C THR A 258 3.09 -6.83 -12.95
N GLY A 259 2.90 -8.14 -13.12
CA GLY A 259 2.01 -8.69 -14.14
C GLY A 259 0.58 -8.20 -13.98
N VAL A 260 0.02 -8.28 -12.78
CA VAL A 260 -1.34 -7.79 -12.49
C VAL A 260 -1.46 -6.29 -12.70
N ALA A 261 -0.50 -5.50 -12.21
CA ALA A 261 -0.49 -4.05 -12.39
C ALA A 261 -0.42 -3.65 -13.88
N LEU A 262 0.37 -4.36 -14.69
CA LEU A 262 0.44 -4.16 -16.14
C LEU A 262 -0.89 -4.50 -16.82
N VAL A 263 -1.50 -5.65 -16.50
CA VAL A 263 -2.81 -6.06 -17.03
C VAL A 263 -3.86 -4.98 -16.73
N ILE A 264 -3.94 -4.53 -15.48
CA ILE A 264 -4.91 -3.50 -15.05
C ILE A 264 -4.62 -2.17 -15.76
N THR A 265 -3.35 -1.77 -15.87
CA THR A 265 -2.97 -0.51 -16.53
C THR A 265 -3.29 -0.57 -18.03
N LEU A 266 -3.01 -1.68 -18.70
CA LEU A 266 -3.38 -1.87 -20.10
C LEU A 266 -4.90 -1.88 -20.25
N ALA A 267 -5.63 -2.60 -19.41
CA ALA A 267 -7.09 -2.59 -19.40
C ALA A 267 -7.64 -1.17 -19.18
N MET A 268 -7.03 -0.35 -18.36
CA MET A 268 -7.43 1.04 -18.12
C MET A 268 -7.26 1.92 -19.37
N HIS A 269 -6.20 1.73 -20.14
CA HIS A 269 -5.84 2.59 -21.27
C HIS A 269 -6.38 2.13 -22.64
N THR A 270 -6.81 0.87 -22.75
CA THR A 270 -7.28 0.30 -24.01
C THR A 270 -8.73 0.64 -24.28
N ASP A 271 -9.03 1.23 -25.42
CA ASP A 271 -10.39 1.29 -25.92
C ASP A 271 -10.71 -0.03 -26.65
N PHE A 272 -11.45 -0.91 -25.98
CA PHE A 272 -11.82 -2.22 -26.53
C PHE A 272 -12.84 -2.14 -27.67
N HIS A 273 -13.50 -1.00 -27.89
CA HIS A 273 -14.35 -0.77 -29.05
C HIS A 273 -13.51 -0.50 -30.30
N ASN A 274 -12.30 0.01 -30.13
CA ASN A 274 -11.34 0.19 -31.22
C ASN A 274 -10.59 -1.11 -31.49
N ARG A 275 -10.94 -1.83 -32.57
CA ARG A 275 -10.34 -3.12 -32.92
C ARG A 275 -8.81 -3.07 -33.04
N GLY A 276 -8.24 -1.96 -33.52
CA GLY A 276 -6.79 -1.79 -33.65
C GLY A 276 -6.08 -1.69 -32.30
N GLN A 277 -6.67 -0.96 -31.34
CA GLN A 277 -6.13 -0.86 -29.98
C GLN A 277 -6.32 -2.18 -29.22
N ALA A 278 -7.50 -2.80 -29.33
CA ALA A 278 -7.78 -4.09 -28.71
C ALA A 278 -6.78 -5.17 -29.19
N LYS A 279 -6.53 -5.25 -30.51
CA LYS A 279 -5.57 -6.20 -31.08
C LYS A 279 -4.17 -6.01 -30.50
N ARG A 280 -3.64 -4.77 -30.48
CA ARG A 280 -2.33 -4.47 -29.88
C ARG A 280 -2.26 -4.85 -28.40
N THR A 281 -3.33 -4.62 -27.66
CA THR A 281 -3.39 -5.00 -26.23
C THR A 281 -3.36 -6.51 -26.05
N TYR A 282 -4.08 -7.26 -26.88
CA TYR A 282 -4.01 -8.74 -26.86
C TYR A 282 -2.64 -9.26 -27.27
N GLU A 283 -1.97 -8.62 -28.24
CA GLU A 283 -0.58 -8.95 -28.60
C GLU A 283 0.37 -8.73 -27.40
N VAL A 284 0.24 -7.60 -26.69
CA VAL A 284 1.03 -7.33 -25.47
C VAL A 284 0.71 -8.36 -24.39
N PHE A 285 -0.55 -8.72 -24.16
CA PHE A 285 -0.91 -9.79 -23.22
C PHE A 285 -0.30 -11.13 -23.63
N GLY A 286 -0.30 -11.47 -24.91
CA GLY A 286 0.35 -12.67 -25.42
C GLY A 286 1.85 -12.69 -25.12
N VAL A 287 2.54 -11.59 -25.40
CA VAL A 287 3.98 -11.45 -25.08
C VAL A 287 4.23 -11.55 -23.57
N MET A 288 3.41 -10.88 -22.75
CA MET A 288 3.52 -10.95 -21.28
C MET A 288 3.26 -12.38 -20.76
N PHE A 289 2.29 -13.08 -21.32
CA PHE A 289 1.99 -14.46 -20.97
C PHE A 289 3.18 -15.38 -21.30
N VAL A 290 3.73 -15.26 -22.51
CA VAL A 290 4.92 -16.03 -22.91
C VAL A 290 6.12 -15.71 -22.02
N ALA A 291 6.38 -14.42 -21.73
CA ALA A 291 7.43 -14.01 -20.81
C ALA A 291 7.21 -14.58 -19.40
N GLY A 292 5.98 -14.56 -18.91
CA GLY A 292 5.59 -15.14 -17.62
C GLY A 292 5.83 -16.64 -17.56
N VAL A 293 5.50 -17.38 -18.64
CA VAL A 293 5.76 -18.82 -18.76
C VAL A 293 7.27 -19.09 -18.78
N VAL A 294 8.04 -18.35 -19.56
CA VAL A 294 9.51 -18.48 -19.61
C VAL A 294 10.12 -18.23 -18.23
N ILE A 295 9.74 -17.15 -17.55
CA ILE A 295 10.21 -16.85 -16.18
C ILE A 295 9.79 -17.99 -15.23
N GLY A 296 8.56 -18.49 -15.35
CA GLY A 296 8.05 -19.58 -14.55
C GLY A 296 8.84 -20.88 -14.72
N VAL A 297 9.19 -21.23 -15.96
CA VAL A 297 9.99 -22.42 -16.26
C VAL A 297 11.45 -22.26 -15.79
N LEU A 298 12.03 -21.08 -15.94
CA LEU A 298 13.41 -20.80 -15.54
C LEU A 298 13.57 -20.68 -14.01
N ASN A 299 12.52 -20.25 -13.30
CA ASN A 299 12.57 -20.11 -11.86
C ASN A 299 12.21 -21.45 -11.20
N SER A 300 13.18 -22.06 -10.49
CA SER A 300 13.00 -23.37 -9.84
C SER A 300 11.82 -23.42 -8.87
N ARG A 301 11.57 -22.33 -8.15
CA ARG A 301 10.48 -22.23 -7.18
C ARG A 301 9.11 -22.16 -7.87
N ILE A 302 8.96 -21.35 -8.95
CA ILE A 302 7.73 -21.30 -9.73
C ILE A 302 7.48 -22.66 -10.39
N ARG A 303 8.52 -23.27 -10.94
CA ARG A 303 8.44 -24.61 -11.53
C ARG A 303 7.97 -25.65 -10.51
N SER A 304 8.48 -25.61 -9.27
CA SER A 304 8.03 -26.50 -8.21
C SER A 304 6.55 -26.30 -7.90
N ILE A 305 6.08 -25.03 -7.80
CA ILE A 305 4.66 -24.73 -7.60
C ILE A 305 3.80 -25.23 -8.75
N LEU A 306 4.24 -25.07 -10.00
CA LEU A 306 3.50 -25.54 -11.17
C LEU A 306 3.43 -27.07 -11.26
N MET A 307 4.51 -27.75 -10.89
CA MET A 307 4.59 -29.22 -10.96
C MET A 307 3.94 -29.94 -9.77
N GLN A 308 4.09 -29.41 -8.57
CA GLN A 308 3.66 -30.05 -7.32
C GLN A 308 2.43 -29.37 -6.69
N GLY A 309 1.97 -28.25 -7.30
CA GLY A 309 0.91 -27.43 -6.76
C GLY A 309 1.39 -26.40 -5.73
N PRO A 310 0.54 -25.39 -5.41
CA PRO A 310 0.93 -24.28 -4.54
C PRO A 310 1.17 -24.69 -3.09
N ILE A 311 0.66 -25.84 -2.69
CA ILE A 311 0.77 -26.37 -1.33
C ILE A 311 2.07 -27.18 -1.16
N ALA A 312 2.32 -28.16 -2.03
CA ALA A 312 3.49 -29.04 -1.91
C ALA A 312 4.75 -28.43 -2.51
N GLY A 313 4.60 -27.58 -3.52
CA GLY A 313 5.72 -27.01 -4.28
C GLY A 313 6.45 -25.84 -3.60
N ASP A 314 5.83 -25.19 -2.59
CA ASP A 314 6.46 -24.06 -1.89
C ASP A 314 5.90 -23.86 -0.48
N GLY A 315 6.73 -24.09 0.54
CA GLY A 315 6.36 -23.95 1.94
C GLY A 315 5.89 -22.54 2.33
N SER A 316 6.43 -21.49 1.70
CA SER A 316 6.00 -20.12 1.96
C SER A 316 4.59 -19.83 1.42
N THR A 317 4.26 -20.34 0.23
CA THR A 317 2.92 -20.22 -0.37
C THR A 317 1.92 -21.05 0.42
N SER A 318 2.29 -22.25 0.80
CA SER A 318 1.52 -23.16 1.66
C SER A 318 1.15 -22.49 2.99
N SER A 319 2.15 -21.93 3.70
CA SER A 319 1.93 -21.23 4.96
C SER A 319 0.97 -20.05 4.80
N ARG A 320 1.12 -19.26 3.75
CA ARG A 320 0.24 -18.11 3.46
C ARG A 320 -1.21 -18.55 3.25
N ILE A 321 -1.42 -19.61 2.47
CA ILE A 321 -2.76 -20.16 2.23
C ILE A 321 -3.37 -20.64 3.55
N ALA A 322 -2.61 -21.37 4.36
CA ALA A 322 -3.07 -21.86 5.66
C ALA A 322 -3.48 -20.69 6.59
N TYR A 323 -2.61 -19.70 6.78
CA TYR A 323 -2.91 -18.54 7.62
C TYR A 323 -4.09 -17.71 7.10
N MET A 324 -4.26 -17.60 5.78
CA MET A 324 -5.40 -16.92 5.17
C MET A 324 -6.72 -17.65 5.42
N LEU A 325 -6.69 -18.99 5.49
CA LEU A 325 -7.90 -19.81 5.68
C LEU A 325 -8.31 -19.95 7.15
N ASN A 326 -7.39 -19.76 8.09
CA ASN A 326 -7.66 -19.95 9.53
C ASN A 326 -8.92 -19.22 10.04
N PRO A 327 -9.15 -17.92 9.74
CA PRO A 327 -10.36 -17.23 10.22
C PRO A 327 -11.66 -17.85 9.70
N PHE A 328 -11.65 -18.38 8.48
CA PHE A 328 -12.84 -19.03 7.91
C PHE A 328 -13.10 -20.37 8.57
N ILE A 329 -12.06 -21.18 8.81
CA ILE A 329 -12.18 -22.49 9.50
C ILE A 329 -12.64 -22.25 10.94
N ALA A 330 -12.01 -21.34 11.67
CA ALA A 330 -12.40 -20.98 13.02
C ALA A 330 -13.84 -20.47 13.10
N GLY A 331 -14.27 -19.69 12.09
CA GLY A 331 -15.63 -19.22 11.95
C GLY A 331 -16.65 -20.34 11.71
N ILE A 332 -16.33 -21.37 10.93
CA ILE A 332 -17.18 -22.56 10.78
C ILE A 332 -17.37 -23.28 12.12
N MET A 333 -16.28 -23.39 12.90
CA MET A 333 -16.31 -24.02 14.23
C MET A 333 -17.08 -23.18 15.27
N ASN A 334 -17.05 -21.87 15.12
CA ASN A 334 -17.72 -20.93 16.01
C ASN A 334 -18.52 -19.88 15.22
N PRO A 335 -19.71 -20.23 14.72
CA PRO A 335 -20.46 -19.37 13.78
C PRO A 335 -20.75 -17.97 14.32
N PHE A 336 -20.98 -17.81 15.62
CA PHE A 336 -21.17 -16.49 16.22
C PHE A 336 -19.96 -15.59 16.01
N TYR A 337 -18.73 -16.09 16.20
CA TYR A 337 -17.50 -15.34 16.01
C TYR A 337 -17.13 -15.18 14.52
N ALA A 338 -17.68 -15.99 13.62
CA ALA A 338 -17.61 -15.71 12.19
C ALA A 338 -18.27 -14.36 11.85
N PHE A 339 -19.34 -13.97 12.55
CA PHE A 339 -20.05 -12.72 12.30
C PHE A 339 -19.44 -11.53 13.03
N VAL A 340 -19.09 -11.66 14.32
CA VAL A 340 -18.63 -10.54 15.15
C VAL A 340 -17.12 -10.46 15.29
N GLY A 341 -16.39 -11.54 14.95
CA GLY A 341 -14.94 -11.65 15.10
C GLY A 341 -14.52 -12.16 16.48
N PHE A 342 -13.27 -12.56 16.60
CA PHE A 342 -12.63 -13.02 17.84
C PHE A 342 -12.16 -11.85 18.72
N GLY A 343 -12.27 -10.62 18.21
CA GLY A 343 -11.82 -9.40 18.87
C GLY A 343 -10.43 -8.96 18.43
N ALA A 344 -10.18 -7.66 18.46
CA ALA A 344 -8.89 -7.09 18.12
C ALA A 344 -7.76 -7.74 18.92
N GLY A 345 -6.71 -8.16 18.21
CA GLY A 345 -5.54 -8.82 18.80
C GLY A 345 -5.71 -10.30 19.14
N ASN A 346 -6.87 -10.90 18.89
CA ASN A 346 -7.17 -12.30 19.24
C ASN A 346 -7.00 -13.27 18.05
N LEU A 347 -6.13 -12.98 17.09
CA LEU A 347 -5.82 -13.90 15.99
C LEU A 347 -5.17 -15.21 16.49
N SER A 348 -4.52 -15.19 17.66
CA SER A 348 -4.03 -16.40 18.33
C SER A 348 -5.16 -17.35 18.72
N GLU A 349 -6.31 -16.82 19.12
CA GLU A 349 -7.49 -17.62 19.45
C GLU A 349 -8.14 -18.23 18.22
N VAL A 350 -8.09 -17.53 17.08
CA VAL A 350 -8.46 -18.10 15.77
C VAL A 350 -7.61 -19.34 15.48
N GLU A 351 -6.29 -19.24 15.61
CA GLU A 351 -5.39 -20.37 15.39
C GLU A 351 -5.63 -21.50 16.41
N HIS A 352 -5.79 -21.18 17.67
CA HIS A 352 -6.10 -22.16 18.72
C HIS A 352 -7.40 -22.92 18.42
N THR A 353 -8.44 -22.22 17.99
CA THR A 353 -9.74 -22.82 17.60
C THR A 353 -9.56 -23.79 16.44
N VAL A 354 -8.76 -23.42 15.41
CA VAL A 354 -8.51 -24.31 14.28
C VAL A 354 -7.74 -25.56 14.72
N ARG A 355 -6.76 -25.44 15.63
CA ARG A 355 -6.03 -26.60 16.17
C ARG A 355 -6.93 -27.54 16.98
N GLN A 356 -7.87 -27.00 17.73
CA GLN A 356 -8.85 -27.84 18.44
C GLN A 356 -9.75 -28.62 17.47
N SER A 357 -10.08 -28.03 16.30
CA SER A 357 -10.89 -28.70 15.29
C SER A 357 -10.21 -29.94 14.70
N GLU A 358 -8.88 -29.97 14.64
CA GLU A 358 -8.13 -31.13 14.18
C GLU A 358 -8.31 -32.36 15.09
N GLN A 359 -8.55 -32.11 16.38
CA GLN A 359 -8.82 -33.20 17.35
C GLN A 359 -10.26 -33.73 17.24
N LEU A 360 -11.19 -32.91 16.74
CA LEU A 360 -12.62 -33.24 16.65
C LEU A 360 -13.01 -33.94 15.35
N ILE A 361 -12.21 -33.83 14.29
CA ILE A 361 -12.46 -34.48 13.01
C ILE A 361 -11.44 -35.62 12.83
N PRO A 362 -11.83 -36.87 13.16
CA PRO A 362 -10.97 -38.05 12.95
C PRO A 362 -10.66 -38.17 11.44
N GLY A 363 -9.39 -38.14 11.09
CA GLY A 363 -8.94 -38.18 9.68
C GLY A 363 -8.18 -36.92 9.26
N ILE A 364 -8.45 -35.75 9.87
CA ILE A 364 -7.56 -34.58 9.75
C ILE A 364 -6.28 -34.81 10.57
N SER A 365 -6.35 -35.56 11.68
CA SER A 365 -5.20 -35.85 12.55
C SER A 365 -4.20 -36.82 11.93
N ASN A 366 -4.53 -37.55 10.90
CA ASN A 366 -3.62 -38.40 10.15
C ASN A 366 -3.80 -38.19 8.65
N PRO A 367 -3.59 -36.95 8.18
CA PRO A 367 -3.68 -36.66 6.77
C PRO A 367 -2.60 -37.43 6.06
N GLY A 368 -2.96 -38.08 4.97
CA GLY A 368 -1.99 -38.65 4.06
C GLY A 368 -0.92 -37.60 3.65
N PRO A 369 0.06 -37.97 2.81
CA PRO A 369 1.22 -37.12 2.49
C PRO A 369 0.90 -35.70 2.09
N THR A 370 -0.31 -35.44 1.62
CA THR A 370 -0.77 -34.12 1.17
C THR A 370 -1.08 -33.11 2.30
N TRP A 371 -1.28 -33.56 3.53
CA TRP A 371 -1.66 -32.68 4.66
C TRP A 371 -0.55 -32.56 5.72
N TRP A 372 0.61 -33.23 5.56
CA TRP A 372 1.70 -33.15 6.53
C TRP A 372 2.25 -31.71 6.67
N TRP A 373 2.10 -30.88 5.65
CA TRP A 373 2.48 -29.48 5.67
C TRP A 373 1.66 -28.67 6.67
N LEU A 374 0.37 -29.00 6.89
CA LEU A 374 -0.43 -28.44 7.98
C LEU A 374 0.24 -28.70 9.34
N LYS A 375 0.73 -29.91 9.58
CA LYS A 375 1.48 -30.26 10.80
C LYS A 375 2.84 -29.58 10.89
N THR A 376 3.51 -29.36 9.77
CA THR A 376 4.87 -28.77 9.76
C THR A 376 4.84 -27.26 9.90
N VAL A 377 3.82 -26.63 9.37
CA VAL A 377 3.58 -25.17 9.49
C VAL A 377 3.06 -24.82 10.89
N TRP A 378 2.34 -25.73 11.51
CA TRP A 378 1.74 -25.55 12.83
C TRP A 378 2.58 -26.17 13.93
N ARG A 379 3.81 -25.67 14.12
CA ARG A 379 4.59 -26.03 15.29
C ARG A 379 4.00 -25.34 16.54
N PRO A 380 3.67 -26.14 17.59
CA PRO A 380 3.10 -25.57 18.83
C PRO A 380 3.94 -24.49 19.49
N ASP A 381 5.27 -24.56 19.29
CA ASP A 381 6.25 -23.71 19.99
C ASP A 381 6.50 -22.36 19.33
N SER A 382 5.94 -22.08 18.16
CA SER A 382 6.11 -20.81 17.43
C SER A 382 4.96 -19.82 17.68
N VAL A 383 3.96 -20.18 18.45
CA VAL A 383 2.81 -19.31 18.77
C VAL A 383 3.19 -18.36 19.88
N ARG A 384 4.05 -17.42 19.54
CA ARG A 384 4.18 -16.19 20.34
C ARG A 384 3.08 -15.24 19.92
N THR A 385 2.39 -14.73 20.93
CA THR A 385 1.52 -13.53 20.95
C THR A 385 1.69 -12.65 19.70
N GLY A 386 0.85 -12.86 18.70
CA GLY A 386 0.91 -12.10 17.45
C GLY A 386 0.77 -12.97 16.20
N THR A 387 -0.26 -13.79 16.14
CA THR A 387 -0.58 -14.59 14.96
C THR A 387 -0.95 -13.69 13.80
N ILE A 388 -0.49 -14.02 12.61
CA ILE A 388 -0.67 -13.27 11.39
C ILE A 388 -1.50 -14.10 10.44
N THR A 389 -2.34 -13.45 9.67
CA THR A 389 -3.13 -14.12 8.63
C THR A 389 -2.51 -14.00 7.25
N MET A 390 -1.45 -13.24 7.06
CA MET A 390 -0.82 -12.93 5.77
C MET A 390 -1.75 -12.23 4.77
N SER A 391 -2.96 -11.80 5.21
CA SER A 391 -3.96 -11.12 4.41
C SER A 391 -4.74 -10.12 5.25
N ALA A 392 -4.90 -8.90 4.74
CA ALA A 392 -5.70 -7.87 5.42
C ALA A 392 -7.16 -8.31 5.56
N TYR A 393 -7.70 -9.01 4.58
CA TYR A 393 -9.09 -9.52 4.64
C TYR A 393 -9.27 -10.55 5.72
N SER A 394 -8.36 -11.52 5.80
CA SER A 394 -8.41 -12.58 6.81
C SER A 394 -8.19 -12.03 8.21
N SER A 395 -7.28 -11.04 8.38
CA SER A 395 -7.12 -10.35 9.66
C SER A 395 -8.39 -9.62 10.05
N LEU A 396 -9.00 -8.88 9.13
CA LEU A 396 -10.24 -8.14 9.38
C LEU A 396 -11.40 -9.07 9.75
N ILE A 397 -11.56 -10.19 9.03
CA ILE A 397 -12.59 -11.18 9.32
C ILE A 397 -12.30 -11.91 10.63
N GLY A 398 -11.06 -12.27 10.90
CA GLY A 398 -10.69 -12.93 12.15
C GLY A 398 -10.92 -12.06 13.38
N GLU A 399 -10.55 -10.80 13.32
CA GLU A 399 -10.68 -9.89 14.46
C GLU A 399 -12.07 -9.28 14.61
N PHE A 400 -12.72 -8.86 13.50
CA PHE A 400 -13.98 -8.09 13.53
C PHE A 400 -15.13 -8.79 12.83
N GLY A 401 -14.94 -10.01 12.40
CA GLY A 401 -15.94 -10.84 11.75
C GLY A 401 -16.41 -10.36 10.38
N LEU A 402 -17.35 -11.08 9.84
CA LEU A 402 -17.97 -10.75 8.56
C LEU A 402 -18.72 -9.40 8.61
N ILE A 403 -19.29 -9.03 9.77
CA ILE A 403 -19.97 -7.74 9.96
C ILE A 403 -18.96 -6.60 9.79
N GLY A 404 -17.77 -6.66 10.40
CA GLY A 404 -16.72 -5.65 10.25
C GLY A 404 -16.23 -5.55 8.80
N PHE A 405 -16.05 -6.69 8.15
CA PHE A 405 -15.64 -6.74 6.74
C PHE A 405 -16.70 -6.11 5.82
N ILE A 406 -17.96 -6.50 5.96
CA ILE A 406 -19.07 -5.96 5.16
C ILE A 406 -19.25 -4.47 5.43
N ALA A 407 -19.15 -4.03 6.69
CA ALA A 407 -19.25 -2.62 7.04
C ALA A 407 -18.17 -1.78 6.36
N LEU A 408 -16.91 -2.22 6.39
CA LEU A 408 -15.82 -1.53 5.68
C LEU A 408 -16.08 -1.49 4.17
N ALA A 409 -16.42 -2.62 3.56
CA ALA A 409 -16.72 -2.70 2.13
C ALA A 409 -17.89 -1.80 1.75
N ALA A 410 -18.97 -1.80 2.54
CA ALA A 410 -20.14 -0.96 2.32
C ALA A 410 -19.80 0.54 2.43
N VAL A 411 -18.98 0.93 3.42
CA VAL A 411 -18.53 2.32 3.56
C VAL A 411 -17.72 2.76 2.34
N ILE A 412 -16.79 1.93 1.85
CA ILE A 412 -15.99 2.23 0.65
C ILE A 412 -16.89 2.35 -0.58
N ILE A 413 -17.76 1.37 -0.82
CA ILE A 413 -18.64 1.34 -2.00
C ILE A 413 -19.62 2.52 -1.96
N ARG A 414 -20.22 2.77 -0.80
CA ARG A 414 -21.13 3.91 -0.60
C ARG A 414 -20.42 5.22 -0.89
N TYR A 415 -19.22 5.41 -0.35
CA TYR A 415 -18.45 6.62 -0.55
C TYR A 415 -18.11 6.84 -2.03
N VAL A 416 -17.68 5.78 -2.74
CA VAL A 416 -17.46 5.83 -4.20
C VAL A 416 -18.75 6.21 -4.93
N ARG A 417 -19.89 5.63 -4.54
CA ARG A 417 -21.19 5.87 -5.18
C ARG A 417 -21.70 7.31 -4.94
N GLU A 418 -21.57 7.83 -3.73
CA GLU A 418 -22.04 9.18 -3.37
C GLU A 418 -21.27 10.28 -4.12
N GLN A 419 -19.96 10.09 -4.30
CA GLN A 419 -19.12 11.01 -5.04
C GLN A 419 -19.25 10.88 -6.57
N ARG A 420 -19.97 9.87 -7.05
CA ARG A 420 -20.13 9.52 -8.48
C ARG A 420 -18.82 9.41 -9.29
N PRO A 421 -17.69 8.97 -8.74
CA PRO A 421 -16.42 8.89 -9.45
C PRO A 421 -16.27 7.60 -10.26
N TRP A 422 -17.36 6.83 -10.48
CA TRP A 422 -17.32 5.60 -11.25
C TRP A 422 -16.83 5.86 -12.67
N ASN A 423 -15.54 5.89 -12.82
CA ASN A 423 -14.87 5.90 -14.10
C ASN A 423 -13.90 4.72 -14.16
N ARG A 424 -13.39 4.46 -15.37
CA ARG A 424 -12.52 3.31 -15.60
C ARG A 424 -11.27 3.31 -14.71
N MET A 425 -10.69 4.48 -14.45
CA MET A 425 -9.52 4.62 -13.58
C MET A 425 -9.84 4.18 -12.15
N ILE A 426 -10.95 4.64 -11.59
CA ILE A 426 -11.36 4.32 -10.22
C ILE A 426 -11.67 2.82 -10.08
N VAL A 427 -12.35 2.22 -11.07
CA VAL A 427 -12.62 0.78 -11.06
C VAL A 427 -11.32 -0.02 -11.12
N CYS A 428 -10.42 0.31 -12.04
CA CYS A 428 -9.11 -0.34 -12.15
C CYS A 428 -8.28 -0.19 -10.86
N TRP A 429 -8.31 1.00 -10.26
CA TRP A 429 -7.61 1.25 -9.00
C TRP A 429 -8.22 0.45 -7.85
N LEU A 430 -9.55 0.40 -7.75
CA LEU A 430 -10.22 -0.41 -6.73
C LEU A 430 -9.85 -1.90 -6.86
N ILE A 431 -9.88 -2.43 -8.08
CA ILE A 431 -9.49 -3.83 -8.36
C ILE A 431 -8.02 -4.07 -7.97
N LEU A 432 -7.12 -3.16 -8.35
CA LEU A 432 -5.70 -3.27 -7.99
C LEU A 432 -5.49 -3.24 -6.48
N THR A 433 -6.14 -2.31 -5.79
CA THR A 433 -6.08 -2.19 -4.33
C THR A 433 -6.63 -3.46 -3.68
N ALA A 434 -7.79 -3.94 -4.12
CA ALA A 434 -8.39 -5.17 -3.62
C ALA A 434 -7.45 -6.38 -3.81
N TYR A 435 -6.80 -6.51 -4.97
CA TYR A 435 -5.82 -7.56 -5.22
C TYR A 435 -4.62 -7.47 -4.28
N LEU A 436 -4.04 -6.27 -4.11
CA LEU A 436 -2.84 -6.09 -3.28
C LEU A 436 -3.09 -6.47 -1.81
N TYR A 437 -4.28 -6.19 -1.29
CA TYR A 437 -4.65 -6.52 0.09
C TYR A 437 -4.94 -8.01 0.34
N VAL A 438 -5.07 -8.83 -0.70
CA VAL A 438 -5.20 -10.29 -0.54
C VAL A 438 -3.98 -10.89 0.16
N GLN A 439 -2.78 -10.35 -0.11
CA GLN A 439 -1.53 -10.91 0.40
C GLN A 439 -0.72 -9.90 1.22
N PHE A 440 -1.37 -8.93 1.81
CA PHE A 440 -0.72 -7.92 2.62
C PHE A 440 -1.12 -8.08 4.09
N GLU A 441 -0.14 -8.12 4.96
CA GLU A 441 -0.35 -8.19 6.40
C GLU A 441 -0.67 -6.80 6.94
N GLY A 442 -1.70 -6.69 7.73
CA GLY A 442 -2.05 -5.45 8.40
C GLY A 442 -3.09 -4.61 7.67
N TYR A 443 -3.63 -3.67 8.42
CA TYR A 443 -4.69 -2.80 7.95
C TYR A 443 -4.10 -1.71 7.08
N ALA A 444 -4.22 -1.90 5.79
CA ALA A 444 -4.26 -0.85 4.82
C ALA A 444 -3.28 0.31 5.02
N PHE A 445 -2.06 0.11 4.75
CA PHE A 445 -1.14 1.19 4.60
C PHE A 445 -1.68 2.30 3.68
N TYR A 446 -0.83 3.02 3.10
CA TYR A 446 -1.00 4.23 2.32
C TYR A 446 -1.92 4.09 1.11
N ALA A 447 -2.11 2.89 0.57
CA ALA A 447 -2.89 2.64 -0.64
C ALA A 447 -4.39 2.96 -0.45
N LEU A 448 -5.01 2.45 0.61
CA LEU A 448 -6.43 2.71 0.89
C LEU A 448 -6.70 4.17 1.26
N PRO A 449 -5.95 4.82 2.16
CA PRO A 449 -6.10 6.25 2.43
C PRO A 449 -5.97 7.13 1.20
N LEU A 450 -4.99 6.85 0.33
CA LEU A 450 -4.80 7.59 -0.91
C LEU A 450 -5.98 7.41 -1.86
N PHE A 451 -6.50 6.18 -1.98
CA PHE A 451 -7.70 5.89 -2.77
C PHE A 451 -8.91 6.67 -2.27
N ILE A 452 -9.20 6.59 -0.96
CA ILE A 452 -10.35 7.27 -0.34
C ILE A 452 -10.24 8.79 -0.48
N TRP A 453 -9.06 9.35 -0.23
CA TRP A 453 -8.84 10.78 -0.40
C TRP A 453 -9.08 11.22 -1.84
N THR A 454 -8.56 10.50 -2.82
CA THR A 454 -8.70 10.84 -4.25
C THR A 454 -10.16 10.81 -4.70
N ILE A 455 -10.94 9.84 -4.24
CA ILE A 455 -12.38 9.80 -4.51
C ILE A 455 -13.06 11.02 -3.92
N GLY A 456 -12.74 11.37 -2.67
CA GLY A 456 -13.34 12.51 -1.99
C GLY A 456 -13.03 13.85 -2.64
N THR A 457 -11.88 14.03 -3.27
CA THR A 457 -11.47 15.30 -3.91
C THR A 457 -11.82 15.37 -5.39
N GLY A 458 -12.01 14.24 -6.03
CA GLY A 458 -11.96 14.10 -7.50
C GLY A 458 -13.14 14.66 -8.28
N THR A 459 -14.12 15.31 -7.66
CA THR A 459 -15.30 15.77 -8.40
C THR A 459 -15.66 17.24 -8.20
N SER A 460 -15.16 17.90 -7.17
CA SER A 460 -15.55 19.28 -6.93
C SER A 460 -14.57 20.32 -7.44
N ASP A 461 -13.26 19.98 -7.52
CA ASP A 461 -12.22 20.90 -7.93
C ASP A 461 -11.09 20.17 -8.70
N ALA A 462 -11.40 19.60 -9.85
CA ALA A 462 -10.39 19.67 -10.89
C ALA A 462 -10.09 21.17 -11.01
N PRO A 463 -8.83 21.63 -10.76
CA PRO A 463 -8.52 23.06 -10.93
C PRO A 463 -9.01 23.40 -12.33
N SER A 464 -10.09 24.16 -12.36
CA SER A 464 -10.76 24.56 -13.56
C SER A 464 -9.69 24.98 -14.55
N ARG A 465 -9.68 24.32 -15.68
CA ARG A 465 -9.01 24.64 -16.95
C ARG A 465 -8.04 25.81 -16.80
N SER A 466 -6.75 25.53 -17.04
CA SER A 466 -5.68 26.52 -16.97
C SER A 466 -6.19 27.87 -17.46
N PRO A 467 -5.84 29.00 -16.82
CA PRO A 467 -6.29 30.34 -17.24
C PRO A 467 -6.05 30.62 -18.72
N VAL A 468 -5.13 29.90 -19.35
CA VAL A 468 -4.85 29.95 -20.80
C VAL A 468 -6.03 29.51 -21.67
N ARG A 469 -6.87 28.57 -21.22
CA ARG A 469 -8.04 28.14 -22.02
C ARG A 469 -9.23 29.09 -21.87
N ARG A 470 -9.35 29.72 -20.71
CA ARG A 470 -10.41 30.72 -20.45
C ARG A 470 -10.19 32.00 -21.26
N ASN A 471 -8.92 32.37 -21.48
CA ASN A 471 -8.60 33.53 -22.34
C ASN A 471 -8.87 33.24 -23.82
N ARG A 472 -8.67 32.00 -24.31
CA ARG A 472 -9.01 31.64 -25.69
C ARG A 472 -10.52 31.60 -25.97
N GLU A 473 -11.32 31.17 -24.99
CA GLU A 473 -12.78 31.15 -25.13
C GLU A 473 -13.38 32.56 -25.02
N MET A 474 -12.76 33.45 -24.24
CA MET A 474 -13.14 34.89 -24.23
C MET A 474 -12.72 35.63 -25.51
N GLU A 475 -11.54 35.34 -26.08
CA GLU A 475 -11.12 35.93 -27.36
C GLU A 475 -11.98 35.50 -28.54
N THR A 476 -12.50 34.28 -28.52
CA THR A 476 -13.42 33.78 -29.57
C THR A 476 -14.84 34.30 -29.39
N SER A 477 -15.26 34.68 -28.17
CA SER A 477 -16.57 35.27 -27.90
C SER A 477 -16.60 36.76 -28.25
N CYS A 478 -15.47 37.46 -28.21
CA CYS A 478 -15.39 38.88 -28.65
C CYS A 478 -15.24 39.05 -30.15
N ARG A 479 -15.10 37.99 -30.95
CA ARG A 479 -15.01 38.04 -32.42
C ARG A 479 -16.31 37.63 -33.13
N ARG A 480 -17.35 37.37 -32.40
CA ARG A 480 -18.72 37.25 -32.92
C ARG A 480 -19.58 38.41 -32.40
#